data_4d2a6a700b5bb0fd2939a2215297494f
#
_entry.id   4d2a6a700b5bb0fd2939a2215297494f
#
_cell.length_a   1.000
_cell.length_b   1.000
_cell.length_c   1.000
_cell.angle_alpha   90.00
_cell.angle_beta   90.00
_cell.angle_gamma   90.00
#
_symmetry.space_group_name_H-M   'P 1'
#
loop_
_entity.id
_entity.type
_entity.pdbx_description
1 polymer ?
#
loop_
_entity_poly.entity_id
_entity_poly.type
_entity_poly.pdbx_seq_one_letter_code
_entity_poly.pdbx_strand_id
1 'polypeptide(L)'
;VLRMDMDTTQGKGGHEKILSSFANHEADILVGTQMIVKGHDFPDVTLVGILAADMSLYGNDYASAERTYQLLVQASGRAGRAGKAGEVVIQSYTPEHYSIVTAAANDYNTFYSEEIEYRSLLGYPPIQNMLRIAFSLKDSEKLEAACDDIKAWSIKYACNKDNMAAVAGPVPAPVYKVKDIYSQILCIKSPEYDKLIRFKDAVEEYIKDNKKYDNILVQYDFNQLLNMHMNGGYNGNQKYQRNWR
;
A
#
# COMPACT_ATOMS: atom_id res chain seq x y z
N VAL A 1 27.54 14.07 -9.13
CA VAL A 1 26.33 13.27 -8.83
C VAL A 1 26.25 13.00 -7.35
N LEU A 2 25.10 13.27 -6.73
CA LEU A 2 24.77 12.89 -5.35
C LEU A 2 23.76 11.76 -5.35
N ARG A 3 23.86 10.84 -4.36
CA ARG A 3 22.91 9.77 -4.13
C ARG A 3 22.22 9.94 -2.79
N MET A 4 20.89 9.79 -2.79
CA MET A 4 20.05 9.93 -1.61
C MET A 4 19.07 8.77 -1.50
N ASP A 5 19.37 7.84 -0.63
CA ASP A 5 18.54 6.70 -0.28
C ASP A 5 18.67 6.36 1.21
N MET A 6 18.00 5.31 1.65
CA MET A 6 18.03 4.89 3.04
C MET A 6 19.44 4.61 3.55
N ASP A 7 20.32 4.03 2.73
CA ASP A 7 21.67 3.66 3.14
C ASP A 7 22.55 4.90 3.31
N THR A 8 22.41 5.90 2.43
CA THR A 8 23.19 7.15 2.47
C THR A 8 22.70 8.14 3.53
N THR A 9 21.50 7.95 4.06
CA THR A 9 20.86 8.87 5.01
C THR A 9 20.79 8.36 6.46
N GLN A 10 21.36 7.18 6.77
CA GLN A 10 21.34 6.58 8.11
C GLN A 10 22.10 7.40 9.19
N GLY A 11 23.03 8.27 8.82
CA GLY A 11 23.75 9.14 9.73
C GLY A 11 22.95 10.35 10.19
N LYS A 12 23.17 10.81 11.44
CA LYS A 12 22.54 12.03 11.97
C LYS A 12 22.88 13.23 11.07
N GLY A 13 21.88 13.84 10.43
CA GLY A 13 22.06 14.96 9.49
C GLY A 13 22.50 14.58 8.06
N GLY A 14 22.61 13.28 7.73
CA GLY A 14 23.03 12.83 6.38
C GLY A 14 22.09 13.34 5.29
N HIS A 15 20.78 13.33 5.55
CA HIS A 15 19.75 13.84 4.67
C HIS A 15 19.93 15.34 4.37
N GLU A 16 20.05 16.16 5.40
CA GLU A 16 20.21 17.63 5.27
C GLU A 16 21.52 18.00 4.56
N LYS A 17 22.59 17.25 4.79
CA LYS A 17 23.89 17.48 4.14
C LYS A 17 23.79 17.27 2.62
N ILE A 18 23.20 16.15 2.18
CA ILE A 18 23.04 15.84 0.74
C ILE A 18 22.20 16.93 0.06
N LEU A 19 21.10 17.34 0.70
CA LEU A 19 20.22 18.38 0.15
C LEU A 19 20.90 19.74 0.08
N SER A 20 21.65 20.13 1.12
CA SER A 20 22.40 21.38 1.13
C SER A 20 23.48 21.39 0.06
N SER A 21 24.23 20.31 -0.11
CA SER A 21 25.22 20.19 -1.18
C SER A 21 24.61 20.30 -2.57
N PHE A 22 23.43 19.70 -2.79
CA PHE A 22 22.73 19.85 -4.06
C PHE A 22 22.18 21.27 -4.29
N ALA A 23 21.59 21.86 -3.26
CA ALA A 23 21.11 23.25 -3.31
C ALA A 23 22.23 24.27 -3.56
N ASN A 24 23.44 24.00 -3.06
CA ASN A 24 24.64 24.82 -3.27
C ASN A 24 25.37 24.54 -4.60
N HIS A 25 24.76 23.75 -5.49
CA HIS A 25 25.35 23.37 -6.79
C HIS A 25 26.70 22.63 -6.70
N GLU A 26 26.95 21.90 -5.62
CA GLU A 26 28.12 21.04 -5.48
C GLU A 26 28.01 19.77 -6.37
N ALA A 27 26.82 19.51 -6.91
CA ALA A 27 26.55 18.47 -7.89
C ALA A 27 25.40 18.85 -8.82
N ASP A 28 25.49 18.41 -10.08
CA ASP A 28 24.50 18.70 -11.11
C ASP A 28 23.35 17.68 -11.14
N ILE A 29 23.55 16.52 -10.53
CA ILE A 29 22.58 15.42 -10.55
C ILE A 29 22.37 14.88 -9.12
N LEU A 30 21.10 14.81 -8.71
CA LEU A 30 20.66 14.11 -7.51
C LEU A 30 19.87 12.87 -7.92
N VAL A 31 20.37 11.69 -7.53
CA VAL A 31 19.71 10.38 -7.76
C VAL A 31 19.18 9.86 -6.44
N GLY A 32 17.94 9.41 -6.41
CA GLY A 32 17.41 8.81 -5.19
C GLY A 32 16.05 8.14 -5.40
N THR A 33 15.48 7.70 -4.30
CA THR A 33 14.16 7.08 -4.24
C THR A 33 13.08 8.15 -4.01
N GLN A 34 11.86 7.72 -3.70
CA GLN A 34 10.74 8.61 -3.35
C GLN A 34 11.07 9.65 -2.24
N MET A 35 12.16 9.45 -1.50
CA MET A 35 12.59 10.38 -0.45
C MET A 35 12.93 11.77 -0.98
N ILE A 36 13.50 11.88 -2.20
CA ILE A 36 13.85 13.17 -2.81
C ILE A 36 12.63 13.98 -3.27
N VAL A 37 11.48 13.33 -3.43
CA VAL A 37 10.26 13.99 -3.93
C VAL A 37 9.55 14.76 -2.82
N LYS A 38 9.75 14.39 -1.55
CA LYS A 38 9.02 14.97 -0.41
C LYS A 38 9.77 16.16 0.20
N GLY A 39 9.08 17.31 0.28
CA GLY A 39 9.44 18.40 1.22
C GLY A 39 10.58 19.31 0.80
N HIS A 40 11.19 19.15 -0.38
CA HIS A 40 12.32 19.97 -0.81
C HIS A 40 11.97 20.80 -2.04
N ASP A 41 12.46 22.03 -2.07
CA ASP A 41 12.31 22.95 -3.21
C ASP A 41 13.69 23.26 -3.81
N PHE A 42 13.88 22.88 -5.06
CA PHE A 42 15.08 23.16 -5.84
C PHE A 42 14.68 23.98 -7.07
N PRO A 43 14.78 25.31 -6.99
CA PRO A 43 14.28 26.21 -8.05
C PRO A 43 15.04 26.05 -9.38
N ASP A 44 16.25 25.51 -9.36
CA ASP A 44 17.13 25.39 -10.52
C ASP A 44 17.06 24.02 -11.21
N VAL A 45 16.18 23.10 -10.74
CA VAL A 45 15.96 21.82 -11.40
C VAL A 45 15.18 22.03 -12.70
N THR A 46 15.82 21.72 -13.82
CA THR A 46 15.26 21.82 -15.17
C THR A 46 14.81 20.49 -15.75
N LEU A 47 15.34 19.37 -15.23
CA LEU A 47 15.00 18.01 -15.67
C LEU A 47 14.68 17.11 -14.50
N VAL A 48 13.56 16.39 -14.59
CA VAL A 48 13.23 15.29 -13.68
C VAL A 48 13.08 14.01 -14.47
N GLY A 49 13.92 13.02 -14.18
CA GLY A 49 13.82 11.66 -14.72
C GLY A 49 13.18 10.72 -13.73
N ILE A 50 12.09 10.04 -14.10
CA ILE A 50 11.41 9.03 -13.31
C ILE A 50 11.65 7.68 -13.96
N LEU A 51 12.41 6.81 -13.30
CA LEU A 51 12.76 5.50 -13.82
C LEU A 51 11.80 4.45 -13.29
N ALA A 52 11.41 3.50 -14.16
CA ALA A 52 10.56 2.36 -13.82
C ALA A 52 9.28 2.80 -13.06
N ALA A 53 8.55 3.77 -13.61
CA ALA A 53 7.38 4.37 -13.00
C ALA A 53 6.27 3.37 -12.66
N ASP A 54 6.18 2.30 -13.42
CA ASP A 54 5.23 1.20 -13.28
C ASP A 54 5.56 0.22 -12.13
N MET A 55 6.74 0.28 -11.52
CA MET A 55 7.05 -0.61 -10.39
C MET A 55 6.07 -0.44 -9.22
N SER A 56 5.53 0.75 -9.02
CA SER A 56 4.52 1.00 -7.99
C SER A 56 3.14 0.45 -8.35
N LEU A 57 2.86 0.14 -9.62
CA LEU A 57 1.62 -0.52 -10.07
C LEU A 57 1.55 -1.99 -9.67
N TYR A 58 2.70 -2.65 -9.56
CA TYR A 58 2.77 -4.08 -9.19
C TYR A 58 2.64 -4.34 -7.68
N GLY A 59 2.36 -3.32 -6.88
CA GLY A 59 1.93 -3.50 -5.50
C GLY A 59 0.59 -4.25 -5.47
N ASN A 60 0.51 -5.38 -4.75
CA ASN A 60 -0.73 -6.17 -4.59
C ASN A 60 -1.76 -5.43 -3.72
N ASP A 61 -2.14 -4.23 -4.13
CA ASP A 61 -2.97 -3.30 -3.38
C ASP A 61 -3.87 -2.51 -4.33
N TYR A 62 -5.13 -2.38 -3.95
CA TYR A 62 -6.15 -1.69 -4.75
C TYR A 62 -5.84 -0.20 -5.00
N ALA A 63 -4.97 0.43 -4.21
CA ALA A 63 -4.57 1.82 -4.38
C ALA A 63 -3.22 2.00 -5.09
N SER A 64 -2.68 0.94 -5.73
CA SER A 64 -1.39 1.01 -6.42
C SER A 64 -1.39 2.04 -7.54
N ALA A 65 -2.47 2.12 -8.33
CA ALA A 65 -2.62 3.09 -9.41
C ALA A 65 -2.70 4.53 -8.87
N GLU A 66 -3.47 4.74 -7.79
CA GLU A 66 -3.56 6.05 -7.13
C GLU A 66 -2.21 6.51 -6.57
N ARG A 67 -1.47 5.62 -5.91
CA ARG A 67 -0.12 5.93 -5.44
C ARG A 67 0.84 6.27 -6.56
N THR A 68 0.78 5.52 -7.67
CA THR A 68 1.59 5.79 -8.85
C THR A 68 1.29 7.18 -9.39
N TYR A 69 0.03 7.50 -9.60
CA TYR A 69 -0.41 8.82 -10.03
C TYR A 69 0.13 9.92 -9.10
N GLN A 70 -0.08 9.79 -7.79
CA GLN A 70 0.37 10.77 -6.80
C GLN A 70 1.89 10.98 -6.81
N LEU A 71 2.66 9.89 -6.90
CA LEU A 71 4.12 9.95 -6.96
C LEU A 71 4.62 10.63 -8.23
N LEU A 72 4.02 10.32 -9.38
CA LEU A 72 4.38 10.92 -10.65
C LEU A 72 4.09 12.42 -10.68
N VAL A 73 2.90 12.83 -10.23
CA VAL A 73 2.54 14.25 -10.14
C VAL A 73 3.44 15.02 -9.17
N GLN A 74 3.73 14.41 -8.00
CA GLN A 74 4.66 15.02 -7.04
C GLN A 74 6.07 15.20 -7.62
N ALA A 75 6.59 14.19 -8.31
CA ALA A 75 7.91 14.25 -8.93
C ALA A 75 7.94 15.27 -10.08
N SER A 76 6.94 15.24 -10.95
CA SER A 76 6.80 16.18 -12.06
C SER A 76 6.74 17.64 -11.59
N GLY A 77 6.09 17.91 -10.46
CA GLY A 77 6.04 19.24 -9.86
C GLY A 77 7.39 19.77 -9.33
N ARG A 78 8.48 19.04 -9.48
CA ARG A 78 9.84 19.49 -9.11
C ARG A 78 10.59 20.17 -10.24
N ALA A 79 10.23 19.91 -11.49
CA ALA A 79 10.84 20.56 -12.65
C ALA A 79 10.22 21.92 -12.93
N GLY A 80 11.01 22.86 -13.46
CA GLY A 80 10.52 24.10 -14.08
C GLY A 80 9.98 25.13 -13.09
N ARG A 81 10.69 25.38 -12.00
CA ARG A 81 10.37 26.44 -11.04
C ARG A 81 11.12 27.74 -11.32
N ALA A 82 10.77 28.81 -10.59
CA ALA A 82 11.38 30.14 -10.71
C ALA A 82 11.40 30.69 -12.13
N GLY A 83 10.38 30.41 -12.95
CA GLY A 83 10.27 30.94 -14.32
C GLY A 83 11.13 30.23 -15.37
N LYS A 84 11.81 29.10 -14.98
CA LYS A 84 12.55 28.28 -15.92
C LYS A 84 11.62 27.17 -16.48
N ALA A 85 11.76 26.90 -17.79
CA ALA A 85 11.08 25.72 -18.37
C ALA A 85 11.67 24.44 -17.80
N GLY A 86 10.80 23.53 -17.37
CA GLY A 86 11.18 22.22 -16.86
C GLY A 86 10.72 21.11 -17.78
N GLU A 87 11.51 20.06 -17.86
CA GLU A 87 11.19 18.84 -18.60
C GLU A 87 11.05 17.67 -17.63
N VAL A 88 10.09 16.79 -17.90
CA VAL A 88 9.88 15.56 -17.13
C VAL A 88 9.90 14.36 -18.08
N VAL A 89 10.76 13.41 -17.81
CA VAL A 89 10.87 12.17 -18.57
C VAL A 89 10.41 11.00 -17.69
N ILE A 90 9.36 10.32 -18.09
CA ILE A 90 8.81 9.17 -17.38
C ILE A 90 9.14 7.90 -18.17
N GLN A 91 9.97 7.04 -17.60
CA GLN A 91 10.27 5.72 -18.17
C GLN A 91 9.35 4.68 -17.55
N SER A 92 8.67 3.89 -18.41
CA SER A 92 7.77 2.81 -18.01
C SER A 92 7.77 1.68 -19.03
N TYR A 93 7.44 0.46 -18.61
CA TYR A 93 7.12 -0.68 -19.49
C TYR A 93 5.65 -0.67 -19.93
N THR A 94 4.79 0.08 -19.23
CA THR A 94 3.35 0.22 -19.50
C THR A 94 2.97 1.70 -19.60
N PRO A 95 3.54 2.46 -20.55
CA PRO A 95 3.35 3.91 -20.63
C PRO A 95 1.89 4.31 -20.93
N GLU A 96 1.10 3.40 -21.48
CA GLU A 96 -0.34 3.57 -21.76
C GLU A 96 -1.24 3.41 -20.54
N HIS A 97 -0.72 2.99 -19.37
CA HIS A 97 -1.53 2.84 -18.17
C HIS A 97 -2.12 4.20 -17.75
N TYR A 98 -3.43 4.21 -17.48
CA TYR A 98 -4.17 5.46 -17.21
C TYR A 98 -3.53 6.33 -16.14
N SER A 99 -2.99 5.75 -15.04
CA SER A 99 -2.33 6.51 -13.99
C SER A 99 -1.05 7.22 -14.46
N ILE A 100 -0.36 6.68 -15.47
CA ILE A 100 0.85 7.28 -16.06
C ILE A 100 0.46 8.37 -17.06
N VAL A 101 -0.46 8.07 -17.97
CA VAL A 101 -0.95 9.02 -19.00
C VAL A 101 -1.54 10.26 -18.34
N THR A 102 -2.43 10.07 -17.37
CA THR A 102 -3.10 11.17 -16.68
C THR A 102 -2.17 11.96 -15.77
N ALA A 103 -1.17 11.30 -15.14
CA ALA A 103 -0.14 12.01 -14.38
C ALA A 103 0.76 12.85 -15.28
N ALA A 104 1.15 12.34 -16.46
CA ALA A 104 1.94 13.11 -17.44
C ALA A 104 1.17 14.31 -17.98
N ALA A 105 -0.15 14.20 -18.14
CA ALA A 105 -1.04 15.31 -18.53
C ALA A 105 -1.45 16.21 -17.35
N ASN A 106 -1.11 15.85 -16.11
CA ASN A 106 -1.60 16.49 -14.89
C ASN A 106 -3.14 16.57 -14.82
N ASP A 107 -3.81 15.52 -15.35
CA ASP A 107 -5.27 15.44 -15.44
C ASP A 107 -5.84 14.55 -14.32
N TYR A 108 -6.13 15.17 -13.18
CA TYR A 108 -6.73 14.49 -12.04
C TYR A 108 -8.17 14.02 -12.31
N ASN A 109 -8.93 14.77 -13.09
CA ASN A 109 -10.35 14.42 -13.30
C ASN A 109 -10.50 13.14 -14.10
N THR A 110 -9.72 13.00 -15.17
CA THR A 110 -9.71 11.74 -15.96
C THR A 110 -9.16 10.60 -15.11
N PHE A 111 -8.07 10.79 -14.36
CA PHE A 111 -7.56 9.80 -13.43
C PHE A 111 -8.64 9.33 -12.46
N TYR A 112 -9.32 10.26 -11.79
CA TYR A 112 -10.38 9.93 -10.82
C TYR A 112 -11.51 9.12 -11.45
N SER A 113 -11.95 9.49 -12.65
CA SER A 113 -13.04 8.79 -13.34
C SER A 113 -12.68 7.34 -13.66
N GLU A 114 -11.49 7.09 -14.18
CA GLU A 114 -10.98 5.74 -14.47
C GLU A 114 -10.81 4.91 -13.20
N GLU A 115 -10.19 5.49 -12.17
CA GLU A 115 -9.93 4.81 -10.90
C GLU A 115 -11.21 4.44 -10.17
N ILE A 116 -12.20 5.33 -10.12
CA ILE A 116 -13.46 5.08 -9.40
C ILE A 116 -14.33 4.06 -10.13
N GLU A 117 -14.29 4.03 -11.47
CA GLU A 117 -14.95 2.99 -12.26
C GLU A 117 -14.34 1.62 -11.97
N TYR A 118 -13.00 1.51 -11.98
CA TYR A 118 -12.30 0.28 -11.65
C TYR A 118 -12.63 -0.20 -10.23
N ARG A 119 -12.62 0.70 -9.24
CA ARG A 119 -13.00 0.36 -7.86
C ARG A 119 -14.46 -0.04 -7.72
N SER A 120 -15.34 0.57 -8.49
CA SER A 120 -16.76 0.23 -8.51
C SER A 120 -16.98 -1.19 -9.05
N LEU A 121 -16.32 -1.53 -10.15
CA LEU A 121 -16.41 -2.86 -10.77
C LEU A 121 -15.93 -3.96 -9.80
N LEU A 122 -14.85 -3.71 -9.06
CA LEU A 122 -14.24 -4.70 -8.18
C LEU A 122 -14.72 -4.61 -6.72
N GLY A 123 -15.58 -3.64 -6.39
CA GLY A 123 -16.05 -3.42 -5.02
C GLY A 123 -14.90 -3.08 -4.07
N TYR A 124 -14.01 -2.17 -4.46
CA TYR A 124 -12.95 -1.66 -3.59
C TYR A 124 -13.35 -0.35 -2.90
N PRO A 125 -12.71 0.00 -1.77
CA PRO A 125 -12.91 1.31 -1.15
C PRO A 125 -12.66 2.47 -2.14
N PRO A 126 -13.45 3.55 -2.12
CA PRO A 126 -14.51 3.88 -1.16
C PRO A 126 -15.89 3.32 -1.50
N ILE A 127 -16.05 2.57 -2.59
CA ILE A 127 -17.35 2.03 -3.06
C ILE A 127 -17.91 1.00 -2.06
N GLN A 128 -17.06 0.09 -1.63
CA GLN A 128 -17.36 -0.82 -0.52
C GLN A 128 -16.28 -0.69 0.55
N ASN A 129 -16.64 -1.03 1.78
CA ASN A 129 -15.67 -1.19 2.84
C ASN A 129 -15.05 -2.58 2.78
N MET A 130 -13.82 -2.70 3.25
CA MET A 130 -13.05 -3.94 3.22
C MET A 130 -12.45 -4.24 4.60
N LEU A 131 -12.65 -5.46 5.08
CA LEU A 131 -11.95 -6.05 6.20
C LEU A 131 -10.94 -7.05 5.65
N ARG A 132 -9.68 -6.84 5.93
CA ARG A 132 -8.59 -7.77 5.66
C ARG A 132 -8.26 -8.51 6.94
N ILE A 133 -8.23 -9.84 6.86
CA ILE A 133 -7.83 -10.73 7.96
C ILE A 133 -6.56 -11.44 7.52
N ALA A 134 -5.46 -11.17 8.19
CA ALA A 134 -4.19 -11.83 7.93
C ALA A 134 -3.93 -12.91 8.99
N PHE A 135 -3.64 -14.11 8.52
CA PHE A 135 -3.32 -15.31 9.34
C PHE A 135 -1.86 -15.65 9.18
N SER A 136 -1.15 -15.90 10.27
CA SER A 136 0.27 -16.23 10.21
C SER A 136 0.60 -17.41 11.12
N LEU A 137 1.40 -18.38 10.60
CA LEU A 137 1.82 -19.57 11.32
C LEU A 137 3.17 -20.07 10.76
N LYS A 138 3.94 -20.82 11.57
CA LYS A 138 5.20 -21.45 11.12
C LYS A 138 4.98 -22.67 10.22
N ASP A 139 3.86 -23.34 10.36
CA ASP A 139 3.50 -24.54 9.60
C ASP A 139 2.55 -24.13 8.46
N SER A 140 3.03 -24.20 7.23
CA SER A 140 2.26 -23.76 6.05
C SER A 140 1.03 -24.64 5.78
N GLU A 141 1.14 -25.96 5.96
CA GLU A 141 0.04 -26.89 5.70
C GLU A 141 -1.10 -26.70 6.70
N LYS A 142 -0.75 -26.51 7.98
CA LYS A 142 -1.74 -26.20 9.02
C LYS A 142 -2.36 -24.82 8.82
N LEU A 143 -1.57 -23.84 8.34
CA LEU A 143 -2.10 -22.53 8.02
C LEU A 143 -3.12 -22.60 6.89
N GLU A 144 -2.82 -23.31 5.81
CA GLU A 144 -3.72 -23.48 4.67
C GLU A 144 -5.03 -24.17 5.08
N ALA A 145 -4.94 -25.28 5.79
CA ALA A 145 -6.12 -26.00 6.29
C ALA A 145 -6.98 -25.11 7.22
N ALA A 146 -6.36 -24.34 8.09
CA ALA A 146 -7.08 -23.43 8.99
C ALA A 146 -7.75 -22.27 8.22
N CYS A 147 -7.07 -21.71 7.24
CA CYS A 147 -7.62 -20.63 6.40
C CYS A 147 -8.80 -21.12 5.56
N ASP A 148 -8.75 -22.34 5.02
CA ASP A 148 -9.87 -22.94 4.29
C ASP A 148 -11.08 -23.22 5.18
N ASP A 149 -10.87 -23.70 6.39
CA ASP A 149 -11.94 -23.88 7.38
C ASP A 149 -12.59 -22.54 7.77
N ILE A 150 -11.77 -21.53 8.06
CA ILE A 150 -12.25 -20.17 8.42
C ILE A 150 -12.99 -19.56 7.25
N LYS A 151 -12.51 -19.73 6.01
CA LYS A 151 -13.21 -19.30 4.79
C LYS A 151 -14.58 -19.95 4.68
N ALA A 152 -14.65 -21.28 4.83
CA ALA A 152 -15.90 -22.01 4.71
C ALA A 152 -16.93 -21.53 5.75
N TRP A 153 -16.50 -21.31 6.99
CA TRP A 153 -17.31 -20.71 8.03
C TRP A 153 -17.73 -19.28 7.67
N SER A 154 -16.80 -18.45 7.18
CA SER A 154 -17.03 -17.07 6.78
C SER A 154 -18.08 -16.95 5.66
N ILE A 155 -18.01 -17.82 4.66
CA ILE A 155 -19.02 -17.87 3.58
C ILE A 155 -20.40 -18.21 4.16
N LYS A 156 -20.47 -19.21 5.05
CA LYS A 156 -21.73 -19.59 5.69
C LYS A 156 -22.33 -18.46 6.53
N TYR A 157 -21.48 -17.74 7.27
CA TYR A 157 -21.88 -16.58 8.06
C TYR A 157 -22.38 -15.43 7.17
N ALA A 158 -21.67 -15.16 6.06
CA ALA A 158 -22.03 -14.10 5.11
C ALA A 158 -23.32 -14.38 4.31
N CYS A 159 -23.75 -15.63 4.20
CA CYS A 159 -25.00 -15.99 3.52
C CYS A 159 -26.27 -15.55 4.29
N ASN A 160 -26.15 -15.20 5.56
CA ASN A 160 -27.28 -14.63 6.31
C ASN A 160 -27.56 -13.20 5.84
N LYS A 161 -28.84 -12.86 5.59
CA LYS A 161 -29.27 -11.53 5.10
C LYS A 161 -28.74 -10.38 5.96
N ASP A 162 -28.68 -10.58 7.28
CA ASP A 162 -28.18 -9.55 8.22
C ASP A 162 -26.68 -9.33 8.17
N ASN A 163 -25.94 -10.31 7.64
CA ASN A 163 -24.48 -10.32 7.61
C ASN A 163 -23.92 -10.28 6.20
N MET A 164 -24.76 -10.05 5.17
CA MET A 164 -24.38 -10.16 3.75
C MET A 164 -23.10 -9.38 3.43
N ALA A 165 -22.08 -10.12 3.03
CA ALA A 165 -20.76 -9.63 2.67
C ALA A 165 -20.12 -10.54 1.60
N ALA A 166 -19.23 -10.00 0.80
CA ALA A 166 -18.44 -10.80 -0.12
C ALA A 166 -17.17 -11.30 0.59
N VAL A 167 -16.88 -12.59 0.43
CA VAL A 167 -15.70 -13.25 1.01
C VAL A 167 -14.76 -13.64 -0.14
N ALA A 168 -13.53 -13.14 -0.12
CA ALA A 168 -12.50 -13.40 -1.13
C ALA A 168 -11.20 -13.90 -0.50
N GLY A 169 -10.54 -14.86 -1.13
CA GLY A 169 -9.35 -15.55 -0.62
C GLY A 169 -9.71 -16.95 -0.09
N PRO A 170 -8.87 -17.59 0.77
CA PRO A 170 -7.56 -17.10 1.20
C PRO A 170 -6.59 -17.00 0.02
N VAL A 171 -5.67 -16.05 0.11
CA VAL A 171 -4.56 -15.90 -0.83
C VAL A 171 -3.26 -15.70 -0.06
N PRO A 172 -2.09 -16.12 -0.59
CA PRO A 172 -0.81 -15.79 0.01
C PRO A 172 -0.67 -14.28 0.22
N ALA A 173 -0.10 -13.88 1.36
CA ALA A 173 0.23 -12.48 1.58
C ALA A 173 1.29 -12.01 0.55
N PRO A 174 1.39 -10.70 0.21
CA PRO A 174 2.41 -10.18 -0.71
C PRO A 174 3.84 -10.59 -0.34
N VAL A 175 4.11 -10.74 0.95
CA VAL A 175 5.29 -11.43 1.45
C VAL A 175 4.81 -12.68 2.18
N TYR A 176 4.79 -13.78 1.43
CA TYR A 176 4.22 -15.05 1.91
C TYR A 176 4.99 -15.64 3.09
N LYS A 177 6.33 -15.48 3.11
CA LYS A 177 7.20 -16.07 4.13
C LYS A 177 8.21 -15.04 4.67
N VAL A 178 8.24 -14.86 5.99
CA VAL A 178 9.23 -14.05 6.71
C VAL A 178 9.73 -14.83 7.91
N LYS A 179 11.04 -15.12 8.01
CA LYS A 179 11.65 -15.84 9.16
C LYS A 179 10.89 -17.11 9.56
N ASP A 180 10.59 -17.96 8.56
CA ASP A 180 9.83 -19.21 8.73
C ASP A 180 8.38 -19.05 9.23
N ILE A 181 7.81 -17.87 9.12
CA ILE A 181 6.39 -17.60 9.34
C ILE A 181 5.73 -17.40 7.98
N TYR A 182 4.74 -18.21 7.67
CA TYR A 182 3.91 -18.09 6.47
C TYR A 182 2.69 -17.25 6.75
N SER A 183 2.19 -16.52 5.76
CA SER A 183 1.05 -15.62 5.93
C SER A 183 0.05 -15.72 4.77
N GLN A 184 -1.23 -15.80 5.12
CA GLN A 184 -2.35 -15.78 4.18
C GLN A 184 -3.36 -14.69 4.54
N ILE A 185 -4.13 -14.26 3.57
CA ILE A 185 -5.07 -13.15 3.70
C ILE A 185 -6.45 -13.58 3.22
N LEU A 186 -7.47 -13.31 4.04
CA LEU A 186 -8.87 -13.35 3.70
C LEU A 186 -9.42 -11.92 3.67
N CYS A 187 -10.16 -11.58 2.60
CA CYS A 187 -10.79 -10.26 2.46
C CYS A 187 -12.31 -10.40 2.53
N ILE A 188 -12.93 -9.56 3.33
CA ILE A 188 -14.39 -9.45 3.47
C ILE A 188 -14.78 -8.06 2.99
N LYS A 189 -15.75 -7.96 2.07
CA LYS A 189 -16.23 -6.68 1.52
C LYS A 189 -17.71 -6.50 1.80
N SER A 190 -18.09 -5.31 2.22
CA SER A 190 -19.50 -4.92 2.43
C SER A 190 -19.68 -3.43 2.21
N PRO A 191 -20.81 -2.98 1.64
CA PRO A 191 -21.12 -1.55 1.58
C PRO A 191 -21.33 -0.95 2.97
N GLU A 192 -21.73 -1.76 3.96
CA GLU A 192 -22.02 -1.34 5.33
C GLU A 192 -20.83 -1.66 6.26
N TYR A 193 -20.20 -0.61 6.81
CA TYR A 193 -19.04 -0.75 7.69
C TYR A 193 -19.38 -1.53 8.98
N ASP A 194 -20.56 -1.31 9.55
CA ASP A 194 -21.00 -2.00 10.77
C ASP A 194 -21.13 -3.51 10.58
N LYS A 195 -21.45 -3.97 9.36
CA LYS A 195 -21.44 -5.41 9.04
C LYS A 195 -20.04 -6.00 9.12
N LEU A 196 -19.02 -5.26 8.68
CA LEU A 196 -17.63 -5.72 8.80
C LEU A 196 -17.16 -5.78 10.26
N ILE A 197 -17.60 -4.85 11.11
CA ILE A 197 -17.30 -4.90 12.56
C ILE A 197 -17.89 -6.17 13.17
N ARG A 198 -19.20 -6.42 12.94
CA ARG A 198 -19.86 -7.65 13.42
C ARG A 198 -19.21 -8.91 12.86
N PHE A 199 -18.82 -8.88 11.59
CA PHE A 199 -18.12 -9.99 10.95
C PHE A 199 -16.78 -10.27 11.62
N LYS A 200 -15.98 -9.23 11.88
CA LYS A 200 -14.72 -9.31 12.63
C LYS A 200 -14.92 -9.94 14.00
N ASP A 201 -15.90 -9.46 14.78
CA ASP A 201 -16.17 -9.98 16.12
C ASP A 201 -16.59 -11.46 16.08
N ALA A 202 -17.44 -11.84 15.13
CA ALA A 202 -17.87 -13.23 14.96
C ALA A 202 -16.74 -14.17 14.52
N VAL A 203 -15.85 -13.74 13.62
CA VAL A 203 -14.65 -14.52 13.24
C VAL A 203 -13.71 -14.68 14.42
N GLU A 204 -13.50 -13.61 15.19
CA GLU A 204 -12.64 -13.64 16.38
C GLU A 204 -13.18 -14.62 17.43
N GLU A 205 -14.47 -14.63 17.69
CA GLU A 205 -15.15 -15.58 18.59
C GLU A 205 -15.02 -17.01 18.06
N TYR A 206 -15.30 -17.23 16.76
CA TYR A 206 -15.15 -18.55 16.12
C TYR A 206 -13.72 -19.11 16.26
N ILE A 207 -12.70 -18.27 16.09
CA ILE A 207 -11.31 -18.68 16.24
C ILE A 207 -10.98 -19.01 17.69
N LYS A 208 -11.43 -18.20 18.67
CA LYS A 208 -11.19 -18.41 20.10
C LYS A 208 -11.85 -19.68 20.63
N ASP A 209 -13.02 -20.02 20.14
CA ASP A 209 -13.77 -21.18 20.58
C ASP A 209 -13.20 -22.51 20.06
N ASN A 210 -12.28 -22.45 19.09
CA ASN A 210 -11.69 -23.62 18.47
C ASN A 210 -10.20 -23.72 18.81
N LYS A 211 -9.83 -24.56 19.77
CA LYS A 211 -8.43 -24.80 20.21
C LYS A 211 -7.45 -25.14 19.09
N LYS A 212 -7.94 -25.64 17.95
CA LYS A 212 -7.09 -25.94 16.77
C LYS A 212 -6.41 -24.70 16.18
N TYR A 213 -6.88 -23.50 16.52
CA TYR A 213 -6.35 -22.21 16.03
C TYR A 213 -5.49 -21.45 17.06
N ASP A 214 -5.27 -22.00 18.27
CA ASP A 214 -4.59 -21.30 19.38
C ASP A 214 -3.21 -20.72 19.04
N ASN A 215 -2.52 -21.30 18.05
CA ASN A 215 -1.17 -20.87 17.64
C ASN A 215 -1.16 -19.98 16.40
N ILE A 216 -2.31 -19.63 15.84
CA ILE A 216 -2.41 -18.78 14.66
C ILE A 216 -2.41 -17.34 15.12
N LEU A 217 -1.46 -16.55 14.62
CA LEU A 217 -1.51 -15.11 14.78
C LEU A 217 -2.50 -14.53 13.78
N VAL A 218 -3.49 -13.76 14.26
CA VAL A 218 -4.53 -13.15 13.45
C VAL A 218 -4.46 -11.64 13.59
N GLN A 219 -4.47 -10.92 12.45
CA GLN A 219 -4.50 -9.46 12.38
C GLN A 219 -5.70 -9.01 11.55
N TYR A 220 -6.37 -7.96 12.01
CA TYR A 220 -7.56 -7.39 11.38
C TYR A 220 -7.30 -5.95 10.98
N ASP A 221 -7.48 -5.64 9.70
CA ASP A 221 -7.29 -4.31 9.15
C ASP A 221 -8.50 -3.89 8.32
N PHE A 222 -9.05 -2.69 8.62
CA PHE A 222 -10.19 -2.13 7.90
C PHE A 222 -9.72 -1.10 6.88
N ASN A 223 -10.15 -1.25 5.62
CA ASN A 223 -9.85 -0.33 4.50
C ASN A 223 -8.36 0.00 4.36
N GLN A 224 -7.50 -0.90 4.84
CA GLN A 224 -6.07 -0.65 4.88
C GLN A 224 -5.47 -0.65 3.48
N LEU A 225 -4.75 0.41 3.19
CA LEU A 225 -3.78 0.47 2.11
C LEU A 225 -2.55 -0.35 2.51
N LEU A 226 -2.09 -1.26 1.67
CA LEU A 226 -0.83 -1.96 1.89
C LEU A 226 0.31 -0.94 1.79
N ASN A 227 0.73 -0.39 2.93
CA ASN A 227 1.92 0.43 2.96
C ASN A 227 3.13 -0.44 2.60
N MET A 228 3.81 -0.11 1.50
CA MET A 228 5.10 -0.71 1.14
C MET A 228 6.25 -0.29 2.06
N HIS A 229 5.99 0.09 3.29
CA HIS A 229 7.00 0.26 4.31
C HIS A 229 7.27 -1.06 5.02
N MET A 230 7.76 -2.03 4.26
CA MET A 230 8.48 -3.16 4.81
C MET A 230 9.90 -2.75 5.16
N ASN A 231 10.05 -1.83 6.10
CA ASN A 231 11.31 -1.71 6.83
C ASN A 231 11.36 -2.83 7.85
N GLY A 232 12.36 -3.69 7.73
CA GLY A 232 12.61 -4.81 8.61
C GLY A 232 12.71 -4.37 10.08
N GLY A 233 11.70 -4.74 10.85
CA GLY A 233 11.60 -4.48 12.26
C GLY A 233 10.23 -4.87 12.78
N TYR A 234 9.93 -6.17 12.80
CA TYR A 234 8.79 -6.68 13.55
C TYR A 234 9.13 -6.55 15.06
N ASN A 235 8.88 -5.39 15.65
CA ASN A 235 8.76 -5.26 17.09
C ASN A 235 7.35 -5.73 17.48
N GLY A 236 7.24 -7.02 17.80
CA GLY A 236 6.05 -7.61 18.38
C GLY A 236 5.83 -7.11 19.80
N ASN A 237 5.29 -5.93 19.97
CA ASN A 237 4.64 -5.44 21.19
C ASN A 237 4.06 -4.04 20.95
N GLN A 238 2.98 -3.95 20.17
CA GLN A 238 2.07 -2.82 20.32
C GLN A 238 0.69 -3.37 20.72
N LYS A 239 0.46 -3.38 22.02
CA LYS A 239 -0.89 -3.43 22.59
C LYS A 239 -1.63 -2.18 22.09
N TYR A 240 -2.68 -2.35 21.30
CA TYR A 240 -3.61 -1.29 20.97
C TYR A 240 -4.28 -0.79 22.26
N GLN A 241 -3.82 0.33 22.80
CA GLN A 241 -4.59 1.10 23.77
C GLN A 241 -5.67 1.87 23.01
N ARG A 242 -6.93 1.55 23.32
CA ARG A 242 -8.11 2.34 22.95
C ARG A 242 -7.99 3.72 23.59
N ASN A 243 -7.87 4.76 22.76
CA ASN A 243 -8.19 6.12 23.17
C ASN A 243 -8.97 6.78 22.02
N TRP A 244 -10.29 6.66 22.11
CA TRP A 244 -11.22 7.57 21.47
C TRP A 244 -11.89 8.37 22.59
N ARG A 245 -11.57 9.65 22.68
CA ARG A 245 -12.41 10.71 23.24
C ARG A 245 -12.77 11.67 22.14
#